data_db9f2852fa2e0c9309b5c1796a2f893f
#
_entry.id   db9f2852fa2e0c9309b5c1796a2f893f
#
_cell.length_a   1.000
_cell.length_b   1.000
_cell.length_c   1.000
_cell.angle_alpha   90.00
_cell.angle_beta   90.00
_cell.angle_gamma   90.00
#
_symmetry.space_group_name_H-M   'P 1'
#
loop_
_entity.id
_entity.type
_entity.pdbx_description
1 polymer ?
#
loop_
_entity_poly.entity_id
_entity_poly.type
_entity_poly.pdbx_seq_one_letter_code
_entity_poly.pdbx_strand_id
1 'polypeptide(L)'
;GSLKDIQLSDLIQILCAGAKTTMVELANGGEQGAIYIQGGDIVEAEAGDLRAETAFYKIMGWKDGTFATRTPGTFPARAIQAPAMGLLMEAARRNDEGIAPDAAQTEPAE
;
A
#
# COMPACT_ATOMS: atom_id res chain seq x y z
N GLY A 1 9.52 7.73 -9.03
CA GLY A 1 8.89 7.06 -10.14
C GLY A 1 7.40 7.32 -10.23
N SER A 2 6.81 6.74 -11.22
CA SER A 2 5.41 6.92 -11.52
C SER A 2 4.67 5.61 -11.40
N LEU A 3 3.47 5.64 -10.80
CA LEU A 3 2.64 4.45 -10.67
C LEU A 3 2.08 4.00 -12.01
N LYS A 4 2.20 4.82 -13.05
CA LYS A 4 1.85 4.37 -14.39
C LYS A 4 2.89 3.46 -14.99
N ASP A 5 4.13 3.58 -14.55
CA ASP A 5 5.23 2.80 -15.09
C ASP A 5 5.43 1.50 -14.34
N ILE A 6 5.09 1.46 -13.07
CA ILE A 6 5.24 0.26 -12.26
C ILE A 6 4.03 0.18 -11.34
N GLN A 7 3.49 -1.02 -11.20
CA GLN A 7 2.39 -1.23 -10.28
C GLN A 7 2.90 -1.20 -8.86
N LEU A 8 2.14 -0.56 -7.99
CA LEU A 8 2.55 -0.43 -6.61
C LEU A 8 2.70 -1.79 -5.93
N SER A 9 1.82 -2.73 -6.24
CA SER A 9 1.93 -4.07 -5.65
C SER A 9 3.26 -4.73 -6.03
N ASP A 10 3.72 -4.54 -7.26
CA ASP A 10 4.99 -5.11 -7.68
C ASP A 10 6.15 -4.47 -6.92
N LEU A 11 6.10 -3.15 -6.75
CA LEU A 11 7.14 -2.45 -6.00
C LEU A 11 7.21 -2.95 -4.57
N ILE A 12 6.07 -3.06 -3.91
CA ILE A 12 6.03 -3.51 -2.52
C ILE A 12 6.53 -4.95 -2.42
N GLN A 13 6.13 -5.82 -3.36
CA GLN A 13 6.62 -7.19 -3.35
C GLN A 13 8.14 -7.26 -3.45
N ILE A 14 8.71 -6.46 -4.33
CA ILE A 14 10.15 -6.45 -4.51
C ILE A 14 10.84 -6.02 -3.21
N LEU A 15 10.34 -4.97 -2.59
CA LEU A 15 10.95 -4.47 -1.36
C LEU A 15 10.81 -5.46 -0.22
N CYS A 16 9.67 -6.10 -0.10
CA CYS A 16 9.46 -7.08 0.96
C CYS A 16 10.27 -8.35 0.71
N ALA A 17 10.34 -8.80 -0.53
CA ALA A 17 11.11 -9.99 -0.87
C ALA A 17 12.59 -9.79 -0.62
N GLY A 18 13.08 -8.56 -0.80
CA GLY A 18 14.47 -8.24 -0.52
C GLY A 18 14.76 -7.93 0.93
N ALA A 19 13.78 -8.10 1.80
CA ALA A 19 13.91 -7.78 3.23
C ALA A 19 14.44 -6.37 3.46
N LYS A 20 13.97 -5.44 2.64
CA LYS A 20 14.41 -4.06 2.71
C LYS A 20 13.82 -3.34 3.91
N THR A 21 14.51 -2.29 4.33
CA THR A 21 14.01 -1.38 5.36
C THR A 21 13.96 0.00 4.72
N THR A 22 12.76 0.48 4.43
CA THR A 22 12.60 1.73 3.70
C THR A 22 11.18 2.23 3.87
N MET A 23 10.96 3.47 3.49
CA MET A 23 9.61 4.04 3.44
C MET A 23 9.31 4.41 2.00
N VAL A 24 8.12 4.07 1.55
CA VAL A 24 7.64 4.47 0.23
C VAL A 24 6.69 5.64 0.42
N GLU A 25 7.07 6.78 -0.10
CA GLU A 25 6.21 7.97 -0.08
C GLU A 25 5.44 8.03 -1.38
N LEU A 26 4.15 8.31 -1.28
CA LEU A 26 3.28 8.30 -2.45
C LEU A 26 2.45 9.56 -2.50
N ALA A 27 2.15 9.99 -3.71
CA ALA A 27 1.27 11.12 -3.93
C ALA A 27 0.33 10.77 -5.09
N ASN A 28 -0.94 11.05 -4.89
CA ASN A 28 -1.97 10.77 -5.89
C ASN A 28 -2.91 11.97 -5.90
N GLY A 29 -2.68 12.90 -6.84
CA GLY A 29 -3.43 14.13 -6.86
C GLY A 29 -3.18 14.92 -5.60
N GLY A 30 -4.23 15.26 -4.88
CA GLY A 30 -4.11 15.98 -3.62
C GLY A 30 -3.89 15.08 -2.41
N GLU A 31 -3.80 13.77 -2.61
CA GLU A 31 -3.64 12.84 -1.50
C GLU A 31 -2.20 12.39 -1.38
N GLN A 32 -1.79 12.15 -0.15
CA GLN A 32 -0.46 11.66 0.13
C GLN A 32 -0.54 10.43 1.00
N GLY A 33 0.43 9.55 0.82
CA GLY A 33 0.49 8.33 1.62
C GLY A 33 1.91 7.92 1.87
N ALA A 34 2.08 6.99 2.78
CA ALA A 34 3.38 6.42 3.10
C ALA A 34 3.18 4.97 3.54
N ILE A 35 4.10 4.12 3.11
CA ILE A 35 4.13 2.72 3.54
C ILE A 35 5.49 2.49 4.14
N TYR A 36 5.52 2.02 5.38
CA TYR A 36 6.78 1.77 6.09
C TYR A 36 7.07 0.28 6.06
N ILE A 37 8.25 -0.08 5.54
CA ILE A 37 8.69 -1.46 5.41
C ILE A 37 9.97 -1.62 6.22
N GLN A 38 9.99 -2.60 7.10
CA GLN A 38 11.14 -2.85 7.95
C GLN A 38 11.46 -4.33 7.93
N GLY A 39 12.66 -4.66 7.42
CA GLY A 39 13.08 -6.05 7.33
C GLY A 39 12.17 -6.91 6.47
N GLY A 40 11.51 -6.30 5.50
CA GLY A 40 10.61 -7.04 4.63
C GLY A 40 9.17 -7.10 5.13
N ASP A 41 8.89 -6.54 6.30
CA ASP A 41 7.53 -6.49 6.83
C ASP A 41 6.94 -5.11 6.65
N ILE A 42 5.65 -5.06 6.34
CA ILE A 42 4.93 -3.80 6.29
C ILE A 42 4.47 -3.49 7.70
N VAL A 43 5.07 -2.47 8.32
CA VAL A 43 4.84 -2.22 9.74
C VAL A 43 3.85 -1.09 10.00
N GLU A 44 3.68 -0.19 9.04
CA GLU A 44 2.75 0.91 9.19
C GLU A 44 2.42 1.48 7.82
N ALA A 45 1.27 2.12 7.70
CA ALA A 45 0.90 2.86 6.51
C ALA A 45 0.06 4.05 6.94
N GLU A 46 0.14 5.11 6.16
CA GLU A 46 -0.60 6.34 6.43
C GLU A 46 -1.15 6.87 5.11
N ALA A 47 -2.39 7.36 5.15
CA ALA A 47 -3.02 7.97 3.99
C ALA A 47 -4.05 8.97 4.51
N GLY A 48 -3.67 10.25 4.53
CA GLY A 48 -4.54 11.27 5.14
C GLY A 48 -4.76 10.95 6.61
N ASP A 49 -5.99 10.76 7.01
CA ASP A 49 -6.33 10.44 8.38
C ASP A 49 -6.31 8.94 8.66
N LEU A 50 -6.15 8.13 7.63
CA LEU A 50 -6.16 6.68 7.78
C LEU A 50 -4.79 6.18 8.22
N ARG A 51 -4.78 5.08 8.94
CA ARG A 51 -3.56 4.47 9.44
C ARG A 51 -3.66 2.95 9.31
N ALA A 52 -2.49 2.31 9.40
CA ALA A 52 -2.36 0.87 9.44
C ALA A 52 -2.98 0.22 8.21
N GLU A 53 -3.70 -0.88 8.38
CA GLU A 53 -4.18 -1.67 7.25
C GLU A 53 -5.17 -0.90 6.38
N THR A 54 -6.02 -0.09 7.00
CA THR A 54 -6.97 0.71 6.23
C THR A 54 -6.26 1.65 5.27
N ALA A 55 -5.20 2.31 5.75
CA ALA A 55 -4.41 3.17 4.90
C ALA A 55 -3.71 2.38 3.81
N PHE A 56 -3.18 1.21 4.15
CA PHE A 56 -2.49 0.37 3.18
C PHE A 56 -3.42 0.00 2.03
N TYR A 57 -4.62 -0.47 2.34
CA TYR A 57 -5.55 -0.88 1.30
C TYR A 57 -5.98 0.29 0.44
N LYS A 58 -6.16 1.47 1.04
CA LYS A 58 -6.50 2.65 0.27
C LYS A 58 -5.39 2.99 -0.72
N ILE A 59 -4.15 3.01 -0.25
CA ILE A 59 -3.01 3.34 -1.10
C ILE A 59 -2.87 2.32 -2.23
N MET A 60 -3.06 1.05 -1.93
CA MET A 60 -2.90 0.02 -2.95
C MET A 60 -3.96 0.10 -4.05
N GLY A 61 -5.02 0.84 -3.80
CA GLY A 61 -6.02 1.09 -4.84
C GLY A 61 -5.67 2.23 -5.78
N TRP A 62 -4.62 2.99 -5.49
CA TRP A 62 -4.23 4.10 -6.34
C TRP A 62 -3.58 3.57 -7.62
N LYS A 63 -4.06 4.04 -8.76
CA LYS A 63 -3.54 3.60 -10.07
C LYS A 63 -2.62 4.61 -10.71
N ASP A 64 -2.69 5.85 -10.26
CA ASP A 64 -1.88 6.94 -10.77
C ASP A 64 -1.15 7.58 -9.62
N GLY A 65 -0.19 8.43 -9.98
CA GLY A 65 0.54 9.17 -8.98
C GLY A 65 2.02 8.91 -9.07
N THR A 66 2.73 9.38 -8.06
CA THR A 66 4.18 9.24 -8.00
C THR A 66 4.58 8.59 -6.70
N PHE A 67 5.75 8.00 -6.70
CA PHE A 67 6.31 7.43 -5.49
C PHE A 67 7.80 7.70 -5.42
N ALA A 68 8.32 7.67 -4.20
CA ALA A 68 9.75 7.75 -3.95
C ALA A 68 10.05 6.90 -2.72
N THR A 69 11.24 6.33 -2.68
CA THR A 69 11.66 5.56 -1.51
C THR A 69 12.75 6.30 -0.78
N ARG A 70 12.71 6.21 0.54
CA ARG A 70 13.79 6.74 1.36
C ARG A 70 13.76 6.02 2.70
N THR A 71 14.90 6.10 3.42
CA THR A 71 15.01 5.48 4.73
C THR A 71 14.99 6.58 5.78
N PRO A 72 13.90 6.73 6.54
CA PRO A 72 13.86 7.75 7.58
C PRO A 72 14.77 7.36 8.74
N GLY A 73 15.14 8.37 9.55
CA GLY A 73 15.99 8.11 10.70
C GLY A 73 15.30 7.32 11.79
N THR A 74 13.98 7.43 11.88
CA THR A 74 13.20 6.68 12.84
C THR A 74 11.96 6.12 12.14
N PHE A 75 11.53 4.94 12.58
CA PHE A 75 10.31 4.33 12.07
C PHE A 75 9.22 4.43 13.13
N PRO A 76 7.96 4.53 12.71
CA PRO A 76 6.87 4.50 13.68
C PRO A 76 6.77 3.13 14.34
N ALA A 77 6.09 3.07 15.46
CA ALA A 77 5.82 1.81 16.12
C ALA A 77 5.01 0.93 15.18
N ARG A 78 5.27 -0.38 15.25
CA ARG A 78 4.58 -1.31 14.38
C ARG A 78 3.09 -1.31 14.68
N ALA A 79 2.28 -0.99 13.69
CA ALA A 79 0.83 -0.96 13.81
C ALA A 79 0.17 -2.08 13.01
N ILE A 80 0.88 -2.64 12.02
CA ILE A 80 0.36 -3.71 11.19
C ILE A 80 1.04 -5.00 11.60
N GLN A 81 0.26 -5.98 12.00
CA GLN A 81 0.78 -7.25 12.46
C GLN A 81 0.70 -8.34 11.39
N ALA A 82 -0.15 -8.15 10.38
CA ALA A 82 -0.33 -9.17 9.34
C ALA A 82 0.94 -9.29 8.50
N PRO A 83 1.23 -10.49 7.98
CA PRO A 83 2.39 -10.65 7.12
C PRO A 83 2.20 -9.91 5.79
N ALA A 84 3.32 -9.47 5.23
CA ALA A 84 3.28 -8.68 4.00
C ALA A 84 2.56 -9.40 2.88
N MET A 85 2.83 -10.69 2.74
CA MET A 85 2.21 -11.47 1.66
C MET A 85 0.70 -11.51 1.79
N GLY A 86 0.20 -11.67 3.02
CA GLY A 86 -1.24 -11.65 3.25
C GLY A 86 -1.86 -10.31 2.91
N LEU A 87 -1.18 -9.23 3.27
CA LEU A 87 -1.66 -7.89 2.95
C LEU A 87 -1.71 -7.67 1.44
N LEU A 88 -0.67 -8.11 0.74
CA LEU A 88 -0.62 -7.94 -0.71
C LEU A 88 -1.68 -8.77 -1.41
N MET A 89 -1.91 -9.99 -0.93
CA MET A 89 -2.94 -10.83 -1.52
C MET A 89 -4.33 -10.25 -1.30
N GLU A 90 -4.58 -9.73 -0.11
CA GLU A 90 -5.88 -9.12 0.16
C GLU A 90 -6.07 -7.85 -0.67
N ALA A 91 -5.01 -7.04 -0.83
CA ALA A 91 -5.11 -5.85 -1.64
C ALA A 91 -5.40 -6.20 -3.11
N ALA A 92 -4.74 -7.23 -3.61
CA ALA A 92 -4.96 -7.68 -4.98
C ALA A 92 -6.39 -8.17 -5.17
N ARG A 93 -6.89 -8.93 -4.19
CA ARG A 93 -8.26 -9.42 -4.26
C ARG A 93 -9.26 -8.27 -4.30
N ARG A 94 -9.06 -7.28 -3.45
CA ARG A 94 -9.96 -6.12 -3.42
C ARG A 94 -9.93 -5.36 -4.73
N ASN A 95 -8.75 -5.19 -5.30
CA ASN A 95 -8.61 -4.48 -6.57
C ASN A 95 -9.23 -5.26 -7.71
N ASP A 96 -9.01 -6.57 -7.74
CA ASP A 96 -9.56 -7.42 -8.80
C ASP A 96 -11.08 -7.46 -8.76
N GLU A 97 -11.64 -7.47 -7.55
CA GLU A 97 -13.10 -7.51 -7.41
C GLU A 97 -13.72 -6.13 -7.54
N GLY A 98 -12.90 -5.10 -7.67
CA GLY A 98 -13.44 -3.76 -7.78
C GLY A 98 -14.14 -3.29 -6.52
N ILE A 99 -13.75 -3.83 -5.37
CA ILE A 99 -14.40 -3.49 -4.12
C ILE A 99 -14.09 -2.05 -3.75
N ALA A 100 -15.12 -1.27 -3.62
CA ALA A 100 -15.04 0.07 -3.08
C ALA A 100 -16.14 0.17 -2.05
N PRO A 101 -16.05 1.13 -1.14
CA PRO A 101 -17.05 1.23 -0.08
C PRO A 101 -18.47 1.26 -0.59
N ASP A 102 -18.68 1.89 -1.72
CA ASP A 102 -20.02 2.01 -2.24
C ASP A 102 -20.29 1.06 -3.37
N ALA A 103 -19.37 0.22 -3.76
CA ALA A 103 -19.54 -0.65 -4.89
C ALA A 103 -19.77 -2.07 -4.49
N ALA A 104 -20.00 -2.29 -3.29
CA ALA A 104 -20.17 -3.64 -2.80
C ALA A 104 -21.33 -4.32 -3.46
N GLN A 105 -22.05 -3.59 -4.16
CA GLN A 105 -23.08 -4.13 -4.84
C GLN A 105 -22.74 -4.53 -6.16
N THR A 106 -22.42 -4.82 -6.68
CA THR A 106 -22.34 -5.07 -7.87
C THR A 106 -22.15 -6.25 -8.35
N GLU A 107 -22.53 -6.55 -8.12
CA GLU A 107 -22.36 -7.33 -8.55
C GLU A 107 -22.48 -7.99 -9.19
N PRO A 108 -22.63 -8.33 -9.48
CA PRO A 108 -22.71 -8.92 -10.11
C PRO A 108 -22.92 -9.59 -10.85
N ALA A 109 -23.06 -9.48 -10.94
CA ALA A 109 -23.28 -10.06 -11.46
C ALA A 109 -23.35 -10.87 -11.95
N GLU A 110 -23.43 -11.05 -11.81
CA GLU A 110 -23.40 -11.70 -12.23
C GLU A 110 -23.56 -12.15 -12.61
#